data_283c06485eabb69c7b202b53e5b8b292
#
_entry.id   283c06485eabb69c7b202b53e5b8b292
#
_cell.length_a   1.000
_cell.length_b   1.000
_cell.length_c   1.000
_cell.angle_alpha   90.00
_cell.angle_beta   90.00
_cell.angle_gamma   90.00
#
_symmetry.space_group_name_H-M   'P 1'
#
loop_
_entity.id
_entity.type
_entity.pdbx_description
1 polymer ?
#
loop_
_entity_poly.entity_id
_entity_poly.type
_entity_poly.pdbx_seq_one_letter_code
_entity_poly.pdbx_strand_id
1 'polypeptide(L)'
;MNGSNSQAARRTRLATQRALLVCSAAWTAAPAFASPYDHVVTEDDFKEERVYSPYVDRDYPDQVLFGDTHFHTKLSFDAGLVGTTLDIDTGYRFARGEKVVSNTGQPVQLIRPLDFLAITDHAEMIGFAPMLRAGDPRLLADPWGRWAYERFNAGQEGRMELFQNIIKIGTVEGRAPFSNDEATRSIWQRFVEKADSYNEPGRFTAMTGFEWTSTPKGDNLHRVVLFADGADKTSQIMPFTFFESEDPEDLWKFLAAYEAKTGGRAIAPAHNGNVSNGLMFLDKTFKGEPLTRAYAEVRIRWEPLYEVTQMKGDGEAHPYLSPEDEFADYETWDVANLAGSAPKEESMLKYEYARSALKLGLKLGEELGVNPFKLGMFGASDTHTALATTREENYFGKYQHTEPSPNRHNREVIPSDDPKLRILTSQEVASGLMAVWARENTRRDIFDAMKRKE
;
A
#
# COMPACT_ATOMS: atom_id res chain seq x y z
N MET A 1 -22.70 8.32 -83.44
CA MET A 1 -21.53 7.99 -84.21
C MET A 1 -20.74 7.00 -83.42
N ASN A 2 -20.96 5.77 -83.74
CA ASN A 2 -20.05 4.81 -84.36
C ASN A 2 -18.89 4.49 -83.47
N GLY A 3 -18.58 3.31 -83.15
CA GLY A 3 -18.92 1.95 -83.63
C GLY A 3 -17.98 1.04 -82.81
N SER A 4 -18.50 0.00 -82.38
CA SER A 4 -18.52 -1.37 -82.87
C SER A 4 -17.17 -2.04 -83.06
N ASN A 5 -17.10 -3.16 -82.48
CA ASN A 5 -16.83 -4.52 -82.97
C ASN A 5 -15.73 -5.19 -82.08
N SER A 6 -16.03 -6.25 -81.53
CA SER A 6 -16.50 -7.61 -81.81
C SER A 6 -15.37 -8.60 -82.06
N GLN A 7 -15.67 -9.73 -81.52
CA GLN A 7 -15.28 -11.12 -81.87
C GLN A 7 -14.03 -11.65 -81.17
N ALA A 8 -14.24 -12.57 -80.31
CA ALA A 8 -14.65 -13.96 -80.41
C ALA A 8 -13.47 -14.89 -80.82
N ALA A 9 -13.18 -15.76 -80.04
CA ALA A 9 -13.32 -17.19 -80.28
C ALA A 9 -12.21 -18.05 -79.69
N ARG A 10 -12.66 -19.03 -79.06
CA ARG A 10 -12.35 -20.48 -79.02
C ARG A 10 -11.48 -21.00 -77.87
N ARG A 11 -12.24 -21.57 -77.00
CA ARG A 11 -12.13 -22.93 -76.46
C ARG A 11 -10.74 -23.61 -76.60
N THR A 12 -10.14 -23.88 -75.44
CA THR A 12 -9.59 -25.23 -75.17
C THR A 12 -9.80 -25.55 -73.71
N ARG A 13 -10.51 -26.62 -73.45
CA ARG A 13 -10.71 -27.21 -72.16
C ARG A 13 -9.42 -27.86 -71.77
N LEU A 14 -8.87 -27.48 -70.62
CA LEU A 14 -7.99 -28.32 -69.85
C LEU A 14 -8.51 -28.35 -68.42
N ALA A 15 -8.96 -29.52 -68.05
CA ALA A 15 -9.34 -29.82 -66.68
C ALA A 15 -8.10 -29.80 -65.81
N THR A 16 -8.02 -28.84 -64.92
CA THR A 16 -7.04 -28.88 -63.86
C THR A 16 -7.80 -29.04 -62.55
N GLN A 17 -7.68 -30.22 -61.99
CA GLN A 17 -8.12 -30.54 -60.64
C GLN A 17 -7.49 -29.52 -59.69
N ARG A 18 -8.28 -28.67 -59.08
CA ARG A 18 -7.88 -27.92 -57.91
C ARG A 18 -7.95 -28.85 -56.73
N ALA A 19 -6.82 -29.36 -56.32
CA ALA A 19 -6.65 -29.89 -54.99
C ALA A 19 -6.82 -28.73 -54.00
N LEU A 20 -7.93 -28.71 -53.24
CA LEU A 20 -8.06 -27.89 -52.05
C LEU A 20 -7.10 -28.45 -51.02
N LEU A 21 -5.92 -27.82 -50.88
CA LEU A 21 -5.14 -27.94 -49.66
C LEU A 21 -5.90 -27.20 -48.55
N VAL A 22 -6.65 -27.95 -47.78
CA VAL A 22 -7.11 -27.50 -46.46
C VAL A 22 -5.86 -27.47 -45.58
N CYS A 23 -5.21 -26.33 -45.47
CA CYS A 23 -4.29 -26.07 -44.40
C CYS A 23 -5.10 -26.00 -43.11
N SER A 24 -5.30 -27.14 -42.44
CA SER A 24 -5.63 -27.19 -41.05
C SER A 24 -4.43 -26.61 -40.29
N ALA A 25 -4.46 -25.31 -40.05
CA ALA A 25 -3.61 -24.72 -39.03
C ALA A 25 -4.06 -25.37 -37.68
N ALA A 26 -3.38 -26.41 -37.31
CA ALA A 26 -3.41 -26.85 -35.95
C ALA A 26 -2.82 -25.71 -35.12
N TRP A 27 -3.68 -24.88 -34.56
CA TRP A 27 -3.31 -24.07 -33.43
C TRP A 27 -2.94 -25.03 -32.33
N THR A 28 -1.64 -25.33 -32.20
CA THR A 28 -1.13 -25.80 -30.93
C THR A 28 -1.36 -24.66 -29.96
N ALA A 29 -2.45 -24.76 -29.20
CA ALA A 29 -2.62 -23.94 -28.03
C ALA A 29 -1.34 -24.15 -27.22
N ALA A 30 -0.50 -23.13 -27.15
CA ALA A 30 0.55 -23.10 -26.16
C ALA A 30 -0.16 -23.38 -24.83
N PRO A 31 0.39 -24.26 -23.96
CA PRO A 31 -0.19 -24.41 -22.65
C PRO A 31 -0.29 -23.02 -22.06
N ALA A 32 -1.52 -22.55 -21.82
CA ALA A 32 -1.73 -21.36 -21.04
C ALA A 32 -0.96 -21.63 -19.74
N PHE A 33 0.11 -20.88 -19.50
CA PHE A 33 0.74 -20.91 -18.19
C PHE A 33 -0.36 -20.49 -17.24
N ALA A 34 -0.85 -21.44 -16.44
CA ALA A 34 -1.82 -21.14 -15.41
C ALA A 34 -1.23 -19.99 -14.58
N SER A 35 -1.94 -18.89 -14.51
CA SER A 35 -1.53 -17.81 -13.63
C SER A 35 -1.35 -18.39 -12.23
N PRO A 36 -0.31 -18.02 -11.47
CA PRO A 36 -0.19 -18.47 -10.08
C PRO A 36 -1.41 -18.11 -9.24
N TYR A 37 -2.29 -17.25 -9.78
CA TYR A 37 -3.54 -16.82 -9.17
C TYR A 37 -4.79 -17.57 -9.69
N ASP A 38 -4.63 -18.52 -10.64
CA ASP A 38 -5.75 -19.35 -11.11
C ASP A 38 -6.03 -20.55 -10.17
N HIS A 39 -5.31 -20.60 -9.05
CA HIS A 39 -5.49 -21.63 -8.05
C HIS A 39 -6.77 -21.42 -7.24
N VAL A 40 -7.64 -22.41 -7.24
CA VAL A 40 -8.82 -22.42 -6.35
C VAL A 40 -8.35 -22.82 -4.97
N VAL A 41 -8.49 -21.91 -4.01
CA VAL A 41 -8.12 -22.17 -2.61
C VAL A 41 -8.87 -23.38 -2.08
N THR A 42 -8.12 -24.38 -1.63
CA THR A 42 -8.63 -25.60 -1.05
C THR A 42 -8.10 -25.78 0.37
N GLU A 43 -8.64 -26.75 1.12
CA GLU A 43 -8.09 -27.11 2.43
C GLU A 43 -6.63 -27.55 2.36
N ASP A 44 -6.19 -28.06 1.21
CA ASP A 44 -4.81 -28.54 1.01
C ASP A 44 -3.81 -27.37 0.95
N ASP A 45 -4.26 -26.16 0.58
CA ASP A 45 -3.43 -24.95 0.60
C ASP A 45 -3.06 -24.50 2.02
N PHE A 46 -3.72 -25.04 3.01
CA PHE A 46 -3.47 -24.77 4.42
C PHE A 46 -2.89 -25.98 5.17
N LYS A 47 -2.57 -27.07 4.46
CA LYS A 47 -1.90 -28.21 5.09
C LYS A 47 -0.41 -27.90 5.22
N GLU A 48 0.11 -28.05 6.44
CA GLU A 48 1.54 -28.10 6.70
C GLU A 48 2.14 -29.33 5.99
N GLU A 49 2.47 -29.25 4.73
CA GLU A 49 3.52 -30.09 4.19
C GLU A 49 4.85 -29.46 4.61
N ARG A 50 5.49 -30.01 5.62
CA ARG A 50 6.92 -29.77 5.82
C ARG A 50 7.60 -30.26 4.54
N VAL A 51 7.93 -29.30 3.68
CA VAL A 51 8.75 -29.59 2.51
C VAL A 51 10.09 -30.08 3.06
N TYR A 52 10.27 -31.38 3.04
CA TYR A 52 11.53 -32.00 3.45
C TYR A 52 12.57 -31.61 2.41
N SER A 53 13.41 -30.63 2.74
CA SER A 53 14.54 -30.31 1.87
C SER A 53 15.41 -31.57 1.74
N PRO A 54 15.68 -32.07 0.51
CA PRO A 54 16.54 -33.22 0.32
C PRO A 54 18.01 -32.95 0.73
N TYR A 55 18.29 -31.74 1.17
CA TYR A 55 19.62 -31.28 1.56
C TYR A 55 19.63 -31.00 3.06
N VAL A 56 20.06 -32.00 3.81
CA VAL A 56 20.37 -31.89 5.24
C VAL A 56 21.41 -30.75 5.40
N ASP A 57 21.23 -29.90 6.42
CA ASP A 57 22.13 -28.78 6.77
C ASP A 57 22.03 -27.51 5.88
N ARG A 58 20.94 -27.29 5.14
CA ARG A 58 20.68 -26.00 4.52
C ARG A 58 20.02 -25.05 5.50
N ASP A 59 20.74 -23.98 5.81
CA ASP A 59 20.33 -22.92 6.75
C ASP A 59 19.64 -21.70 6.09
N TYR A 60 19.41 -21.73 4.78
CA TYR A 60 18.76 -20.66 4.04
C TYR A 60 17.26 -20.92 3.89
N PRO A 61 16.44 -19.86 3.83
CA PRO A 61 15.01 -19.96 3.54
C PRO A 61 14.78 -20.51 2.13
N ASP A 62 13.87 -21.45 1.98
CA ASP A 62 13.51 -22.10 0.70
C ASP A 62 12.03 -21.87 0.33
N GLN A 63 11.30 -21.14 1.16
CA GLN A 63 9.90 -20.81 0.97
C GLN A 63 9.73 -19.29 0.84
N VAL A 64 9.05 -18.85 -0.23
CA VAL A 64 8.60 -17.47 -0.38
C VAL A 64 7.18 -17.33 0.18
N LEU A 65 6.98 -16.36 1.05
CA LEU A 65 5.69 -16.01 1.64
C LEU A 65 5.21 -14.67 1.09
N PHE A 66 3.93 -14.61 0.73
CA PHE A 66 3.30 -13.40 0.19
C PHE A 66 2.32 -12.79 1.20
N GLY A 67 2.41 -11.50 1.37
CA GLY A 67 1.50 -10.78 2.26
C GLY A 67 1.35 -9.31 1.91
N ASP A 68 0.48 -8.65 2.65
CA ASP A 68 0.29 -7.21 2.57
C ASP A 68 0.65 -6.56 3.90
N THR A 69 1.41 -5.49 3.84
CA THR A 69 1.88 -4.77 5.03
C THR A 69 1.36 -3.35 5.11
N HIS A 70 0.48 -2.94 4.19
CA HIS A 70 -0.10 -1.61 4.14
C HIS A 70 -1.60 -1.72 3.84
N PHE A 71 -2.40 -1.77 4.91
CA PHE A 71 -3.79 -2.17 4.81
C PHE A 71 -4.64 -1.42 5.84
N HIS A 72 -5.70 -0.74 5.39
CA HIS A 72 -6.57 0.09 6.22
C HIS A 72 -7.97 -0.48 6.35
N THR A 73 -8.55 -0.29 7.53
CA THR A 73 -9.92 -0.66 7.87
C THR A 73 -10.77 0.58 8.20
N LYS A 74 -11.99 0.37 8.69
CA LYS A 74 -12.82 1.47 9.19
C LYS A 74 -12.20 2.25 10.37
N LEU A 75 -11.10 1.75 10.96
CA LEU A 75 -10.42 2.40 12.08
C LEU A 75 -9.49 3.53 11.64
N SER A 76 -8.96 3.49 10.41
CA SER A 76 -8.29 4.64 9.80
C SER A 76 -9.28 5.79 9.69
N PHE A 77 -8.85 6.98 10.12
CA PHE A 77 -9.76 8.14 10.16
C PHE A 77 -10.31 8.47 8.77
N ASP A 78 -9.46 8.47 7.76
CA ASP A 78 -9.80 8.78 6.37
C ASP A 78 -10.64 7.68 5.72
N ALA A 79 -10.20 6.41 5.74
CA ALA A 79 -10.97 5.28 5.22
C ALA A 79 -12.38 5.24 5.82
N GLY A 80 -12.47 5.38 7.15
CA GLY A 80 -13.73 5.42 7.86
C GLY A 80 -14.61 6.61 7.50
N LEU A 81 -14.04 7.81 7.34
CA LEU A 81 -14.79 9.02 6.95
C LEU A 81 -15.32 8.94 5.51
N VAL A 82 -14.52 8.41 4.57
CA VAL A 82 -14.94 8.27 3.17
C VAL A 82 -15.84 7.07 2.90
N GLY A 83 -16.19 6.28 3.91
CA GLY A 83 -17.28 5.31 3.79
C GLY A 83 -16.95 3.86 4.13
N THR A 84 -15.70 3.52 4.41
CA THR A 84 -15.32 2.16 4.78
C THR A 84 -15.97 1.74 6.10
N THR A 85 -16.63 0.58 6.08
CA THR A 85 -17.35 0.00 7.22
C THR A 85 -16.77 -1.35 7.65
N LEU A 86 -15.94 -1.96 6.80
CA LEU A 86 -15.30 -3.23 7.07
C LEU A 86 -14.24 -3.08 8.17
N ASP A 87 -14.21 -4.06 9.05
CA ASP A 87 -13.37 -4.06 10.24
C ASP A 87 -12.18 -5.00 10.13
N ILE A 88 -11.39 -5.02 11.17
CA ILE A 88 -10.20 -5.88 11.31
C ILE A 88 -10.55 -7.36 11.09
N ASP A 89 -11.66 -7.85 11.66
CA ASP A 89 -12.09 -9.24 11.48
C ASP A 89 -12.31 -9.55 10.00
N THR A 90 -13.00 -8.66 9.30
CA THR A 90 -13.27 -8.83 7.87
C THR A 90 -11.97 -8.82 7.06
N GLY A 91 -11.03 -7.90 7.37
CA GLY A 91 -9.72 -7.84 6.72
C GLY A 91 -8.92 -9.13 6.86
N TYR A 92 -8.81 -9.67 8.07
CA TYR A 92 -8.10 -10.94 8.29
C TYR A 92 -8.79 -12.14 7.65
N ARG A 93 -10.13 -12.23 7.74
CA ARG A 93 -10.90 -13.30 7.09
C ARG A 93 -10.72 -13.26 5.57
N PHE A 94 -10.76 -12.09 4.98
CA PHE A 94 -10.52 -11.90 3.57
C PHE A 94 -9.09 -12.32 3.17
N ALA A 95 -8.07 -11.87 3.92
CA ALA A 95 -6.67 -12.24 3.68
C ALA A 95 -6.44 -13.76 3.77
N ARG A 96 -7.19 -14.45 4.64
CA ARG A 96 -7.18 -15.92 4.77
C ARG A 96 -7.98 -16.64 3.69
N GLY A 97 -8.47 -15.92 2.66
CA GLY A 97 -9.20 -16.48 1.53
C GLY A 97 -10.69 -16.72 1.77
N GLU A 98 -11.26 -16.23 2.88
CA GLU A 98 -12.70 -16.33 3.09
C GLU A 98 -13.46 -15.37 2.17
N LYS A 99 -14.63 -15.81 1.73
CA LYS A 99 -15.56 -14.94 1.02
C LYS A 99 -16.19 -13.95 1.98
N VAL A 100 -16.05 -12.65 1.68
CA VAL A 100 -16.64 -11.55 2.46
C VAL A 100 -17.53 -10.68 1.57
N VAL A 101 -18.16 -9.67 2.16
CA VAL A 101 -18.98 -8.70 1.43
C VAL A 101 -18.30 -7.35 1.50
N SER A 102 -18.12 -6.69 0.36
CA SER A 102 -17.50 -5.37 0.26
C SER A 102 -18.35 -4.26 0.91
N ASN A 103 -17.80 -3.07 1.04
CA ASN A 103 -18.51 -1.91 1.60
C ASN A 103 -19.75 -1.51 0.77
N THR A 104 -19.78 -1.88 -0.52
CA THR A 104 -20.91 -1.63 -1.44
C THR A 104 -21.83 -2.84 -1.62
N GLY A 105 -21.63 -3.92 -0.84
CA GLY A 105 -22.51 -5.08 -0.83
C GLY A 105 -22.15 -6.18 -1.84
N GLN A 106 -21.01 -6.12 -2.50
CA GLN A 106 -20.57 -7.12 -3.47
C GLN A 106 -19.81 -8.26 -2.80
N PRO A 107 -20.00 -9.53 -3.19
CA PRO A 107 -19.19 -10.63 -2.70
C PRO A 107 -17.78 -10.53 -3.28
N VAL A 108 -16.78 -10.73 -2.42
CA VAL A 108 -15.36 -10.70 -2.80
C VAL A 108 -14.60 -11.80 -2.09
N GLN A 109 -13.62 -12.38 -2.77
CA GLN A 109 -12.77 -13.44 -2.24
C GLN A 109 -11.43 -13.39 -2.97
N LEU A 110 -10.34 -13.63 -2.26
CA LEU A 110 -9.04 -13.87 -2.87
C LEU A 110 -9.02 -15.23 -3.56
N ILE A 111 -8.38 -15.34 -4.71
CA ILE A 111 -8.17 -16.61 -5.41
C ILE A 111 -7.19 -17.46 -4.62
N ARG A 112 -6.19 -16.83 -4.03
CA ARG A 112 -5.23 -17.47 -3.12
C ARG A 112 -5.15 -16.67 -1.83
N PRO A 113 -5.18 -17.31 -0.65
CA PRO A 113 -4.94 -16.64 0.62
C PRO A 113 -3.56 -15.99 0.65
N LEU A 114 -3.44 -14.93 1.44
CA LEU A 114 -2.14 -14.39 1.82
C LEU A 114 -1.52 -15.27 2.91
N ASP A 115 -0.20 -15.34 2.94
CA ASP A 115 0.55 -16.01 4.00
C ASP A 115 0.65 -15.14 5.26
N PHE A 116 0.64 -13.82 5.09
CA PHE A 116 0.65 -12.88 6.21
C PHE A 116 -0.09 -11.58 5.86
N LEU A 117 -0.53 -10.87 6.90
CA LEU A 117 -1.14 -9.54 6.80
C LEU A 117 -0.73 -8.69 7.99
N ALA A 118 -0.32 -7.44 7.74
CA ALA A 118 -0.28 -6.39 8.73
C ALA A 118 -1.39 -5.38 8.43
N ILE A 119 -2.38 -5.26 9.29
CA ILE A 119 -3.30 -4.14 9.26
C ILE A 119 -2.57 -2.95 9.90
N THR A 120 -2.52 -1.83 9.19
CA THR A 120 -1.72 -0.66 9.55
C THR A 120 -2.53 0.62 9.43
N ASP A 121 -3.70 0.61 10.06
CA ASP A 121 -4.55 1.80 10.14
C ASP A 121 -3.74 3.03 10.61
N HIS A 122 -4.07 4.20 10.09
CA HIS A 122 -3.45 5.46 10.52
C HIS A 122 -3.48 5.60 12.04
N ALA A 123 -2.33 5.97 12.62
CA ALA A 123 -2.21 6.28 14.04
C ALA A 123 -3.07 7.48 14.42
N GLU A 124 -3.15 8.43 13.51
CA GLU A 124 -3.87 9.69 13.65
C GLU A 124 -5.36 9.42 13.84
N MET A 125 -5.88 9.82 15.01
CA MET A 125 -7.30 9.68 15.34
C MET A 125 -7.86 8.26 15.10
N ILE A 126 -7.08 7.22 15.35
CA ILE A 126 -7.51 5.82 15.17
C ILE A 126 -8.85 5.55 15.85
N GLY A 127 -9.82 5.02 15.09
CA GLY A 127 -11.16 4.72 15.57
C GLY A 127 -12.13 5.92 15.64
N PHE A 128 -11.72 7.09 15.19
CA PHE A 128 -12.57 8.28 15.19
C PHE A 128 -13.86 8.12 14.36
N ALA A 129 -13.76 7.56 13.15
CA ALA A 129 -14.95 7.37 12.30
C ALA A 129 -15.99 6.38 12.88
N PRO A 130 -15.62 5.26 13.50
CA PRO A 130 -16.54 4.46 14.32
C PRO A 130 -17.20 5.22 15.48
N MET A 131 -16.46 6.08 16.18
CA MET A 131 -17.02 6.91 17.25
C MET A 131 -18.08 7.89 16.70
N LEU A 132 -17.81 8.50 15.53
CA LEU A 132 -18.79 9.35 14.84
C LEU A 132 -20.06 8.57 14.49
N ARG A 133 -19.91 7.40 13.85
CA ARG A 133 -21.07 6.57 13.47
C ARG A 133 -21.92 6.14 14.65
N ALA A 134 -21.28 5.85 15.78
CA ALA A 134 -21.96 5.43 17.01
C ALA A 134 -22.58 6.59 17.79
N GLY A 135 -22.24 7.85 17.48
CA GLY A 135 -22.59 8.99 18.33
C GLY A 135 -22.00 8.85 19.73
N ASP A 136 -20.71 8.48 19.81
CA ASP A 136 -20.04 8.18 21.09
C ASP A 136 -20.17 9.35 22.06
N PRO A 137 -20.66 9.13 23.29
CA PRO A 137 -20.85 10.20 24.27
C PRO A 137 -19.58 10.99 24.61
N ARG A 138 -18.39 10.35 24.53
CA ARG A 138 -17.10 10.99 24.80
C ARG A 138 -16.78 12.01 23.70
N LEU A 139 -17.07 11.66 22.44
CA LEU A 139 -16.94 12.56 21.32
C LEU A 139 -17.96 13.70 21.39
N LEU A 140 -19.23 13.38 21.69
CA LEU A 140 -20.30 14.37 21.77
C LEU A 140 -20.19 15.32 22.97
N ALA A 141 -19.41 14.99 23.98
CA ALA A 141 -19.10 15.89 25.09
C ALA A 141 -18.20 17.06 24.65
N ASP A 142 -17.36 16.86 23.62
CA ASP A 142 -16.49 17.87 23.05
C ASP A 142 -17.23 18.78 22.04
N PRO A 143 -17.05 20.14 22.07
CA PRO A 143 -17.71 21.04 21.12
C PRO A 143 -17.35 20.76 19.65
N TRP A 144 -16.06 20.50 19.36
CA TRP A 144 -15.62 20.15 18.02
C TRP A 144 -16.16 18.77 17.62
N GLY A 145 -16.18 17.82 18.56
CA GLY A 145 -16.75 16.48 18.35
C GLY A 145 -18.23 16.50 17.98
N ARG A 146 -19.04 17.38 18.59
CA ARG A 146 -20.45 17.58 18.18
C ARG A 146 -20.56 18.14 16.77
N TRP A 147 -19.77 19.16 16.45
CA TRP A 147 -19.72 19.73 15.10
C TRP A 147 -19.30 18.66 14.08
N ALA A 148 -18.27 17.87 14.39
CA ALA A 148 -17.81 16.77 13.54
C ALA A 148 -18.92 15.72 13.31
N TYR A 149 -19.66 15.36 14.34
CA TYR A 149 -20.80 14.44 14.23
C TYR A 149 -21.91 14.99 13.32
N GLU A 150 -22.24 16.28 13.43
CA GLU A 150 -23.20 16.94 12.55
C GLU A 150 -22.73 16.94 11.10
N ARG A 151 -21.45 17.26 10.84
CA ARG A 151 -20.86 17.23 9.49
C ARG A 151 -20.86 15.83 8.91
N PHE A 152 -20.47 14.84 9.69
CA PHE A 152 -20.46 13.44 9.25
C PHE A 152 -21.84 12.96 8.79
N ASN A 153 -22.90 13.38 9.48
CA ASN A 153 -24.28 13.00 9.16
C ASN A 153 -24.94 13.91 8.10
N ALA A 154 -24.30 15.01 7.69
CA ALA A 154 -24.79 15.90 6.64
C ALA A 154 -24.54 15.38 5.21
N GLY A 155 -24.12 14.11 5.05
CA GLY A 155 -23.86 13.50 3.73
C GLY A 155 -22.43 13.70 3.25
N GLN A 156 -22.20 13.50 1.94
CA GLN A 156 -20.85 13.50 1.36
C GLN A 156 -20.16 14.86 1.50
N GLU A 157 -20.85 15.95 1.24
CA GLU A 157 -20.32 17.31 1.35
C GLU A 157 -19.86 17.62 2.80
N GLY A 158 -20.69 17.30 3.78
CA GLY A 158 -20.32 17.48 5.19
C GLY A 158 -19.11 16.62 5.62
N ARG A 159 -19.01 15.40 5.13
CA ARG A 159 -17.82 14.56 5.39
C ARG A 159 -16.55 15.11 4.75
N MET A 160 -16.65 15.70 3.57
CA MET A 160 -15.53 16.36 2.92
C MET A 160 -15.10 17.60 3.71
N GLU A 161 -16.05 18.43 4.15
CA GLU A 161 -15.78 19.58 5.03
C GLU A 161 -15.08 19.15 6.32
N LEU A 162 -15.57 18.07 6.95
CA LEU A 162 -14.95 17.49 8.14
C LEU A 162 -13.52 17.02 7.87
N PHE A 163 -13.30 16.29 6.79
CA PHE A 163 -11.98 15.80 6.40
C PHE A 163 -10.99 16.96 6.19
N GLN A 164 -11.38 17.97 5.41
CA GLN A 164 -10.56 19.16 5.19
C GLN A 164 -10.27 19.92 6.48
N ASN A 165 -11.23 19.99 7.40
CA ASN A 165 -11.03 20.62 8.70
C ASN A 165 -10.01 19.86 9.56
N ILE A 166 -10.06 18.52 9.58
CA ILE A 166 -9.09 17.68 10.29
C ILE A 166 -7.68 17.93 9.75
N ILE A 167 -7.52 17.87 8.43
CA ILE A 167 -6.22 18.10 7.78
C ILE A 167 -5.71 19.51 8.10
N LYS A 168 -6.55 20.54 7.98
CA LYS A 168 -6.17 21.92 8.29
C LYS A 168 -5.70 22.07 9.73
N ILE A 169 -6.43 21.57 10.71
CA ILE A 169 -6.03 21.66 12.13
C ILE A 169 -4.72 20.89 12.35
N GLY A 170 -4.59 19.70 11.78
CA GLY A 170 -3.39 18.89 11.90
C GLY A 170 -2.16 19.58 11.32
N THR A 171 -2.23 20.03 10.07
CA THR A 171 -1.06 20.57 9.34
C THR A 171 -0.76 22.03 9.67
N VAL A 172 -1.75 22.85 10.04
CA VAL A 172 -1.56 24.28 10.31
C VAL A 172 -1.41 24.56 11.80
N GLU A 173 -2.22 23.91 12.64
CA GLU A 173 -2.19 24.13 14.10
C GLU A 173 -1.30 23.11 14.84
N GLY A 174 -0.85 22.04 14.16
CA GLY A 174 0.04 21.01 14.71
C GLY A 174 -0.55 20.26 15.89
N ARG A 175 -1.87 20.02 15.90
CA ARG A 175 -2.56 19.32 16.98
C ARG A 175 -3.68 18.45 16.47
N ALA A 176 -4.05 17.43 17.23
CA ALA A 176 -5.28 16.70 16.98
C ALA A 176 -6.52 17.59 17.23
N PRO A 177 -7.49 17.60 16.33
CA PRO A 177 -8.75 18.34 16.56
C PRO A 177 -9.59 17.75 17.68
N PHE A 178 -9.46 16.43 17.91
CA PHE A 178 -10.06 15.69 19.01
C PHE A 178 -9.04 14.70 19.59
N SER A 179 -8.95 14.62 20.89
CA SER A 179 -8.12 13.66 21.61
C SER A 179 -8.90 13.07 22.78
N ASN A 180 -8.82 11.76 22.91
CA ASN A 180 -9.29 11.03 24.10
C ASN A 180 -8.40 9.80 24.31
N ASP A 181 -7.38 9.96 25.12
CA ASP A 181 -6.33 8.95 25.34
C ASP A 181 -6.88 7.60 25.85
N GLU A 182 -7.93 7.63 26.69
CA GLU A 182 -8.56 6.41 27.18
C GLU A 182 -9.25 5.64 26.05
N ALA A 183 -10.02 6.36 25.21
CA ALA A 183 -10.67 5.76 24.05
C ALA A 183 -9.65 5.21 23.07
N THR A 184 -8.66 6.02 22.70
CA THR A 184 -7.59 5.62 21.77
C THR A 184 -6.82 4.42 22.29
N ARG A 185 -6.42 4.42 23.56
CA ARG A 185 -5.76 3.28 24.21
C ARG A 185 -6.60 2.02 24.17
N SER A 186 -7.88 2.12 24.50
CA SER A 186 -8.81 0.99 24.46
C SER A 186 -8.99 0.45 23.02
N ILE A 187 -9.03 1.33 22.01
CA ILE A 187 -9.11 0.93 20.60
C ILE A 187 -7.82 0.22 20.19
N TRP A 188 -6.66 0.80 20.50
CA TRP A 188 -5.36 0.21 20.17
C TRP A 188 -5.15 -1.15 20.83
N GLN A 189 -5.49 -1.31 22.11
CA GLN A 189 -5.40 -2.59 22.80
C GLN A 189 -6.24 -3.67 22.10
N ARG A 190 -7.51 -3.37 21.78
CA ARG A 190 -8.36 -4.31 21.04
C ARG A 190 -7.84 -4.60 19.62
N PHE A 191 -7.21 -3.60 19.00
CA PHE A 191 -6.60 -3.74 17.68
C PHE A 191 -5.49 -4.79 17.69
N VAL A 192 -4.53 -4.66 18.61
CA VAL A 192 -3.39 -5.58 18.69
C VAL A 192 -3.79 -6.97 19.21
N GLU A 193 -4.74 -7.06 20.14
CA GLU A 193 -5.33 -8.31 20.60
C GLU A 193 -6.07 -9.04 19.46
N LYS A 194 -6.73 -8.30 18.58
CA LYS A 194 -7.39 -8.87 17.42
C LYS A 194 -6.36 -9.46 16.44
N ALA A 195 -5.26 -8.77 16.16
CA ALA A 195 -4.17 -9.32 15.36
C ALA A 195 -3.64 -10.63 15.95
N ASP A 196 -3.44 -10.68 17.29
CA ASP A 196 -3.01 -11.91 17.95
C ASP A 196 -4.00 -13.06 17.80
N SER A 197 -5.30 -12.76 17.81
CA SER A 197 -6.34 -13.79 17.67
C SER A 197 -6.39 -14.44 16.28
N TYR A 198 -5.83 -13.79 15.26
CA TYR A 198 -5.72 -14.32 13.89
C TYR A 198 -4.35 -14.91 13.59
N ASN A 199 -3.37 -14.76 14.49
CA ASN A 199 -2.03 -15.25 14.26
C ASN A 199 -1.96 -16.77 14.50
N GLU A 200 -1.73 -17.53 13.46
CA GLU A 200 -1.60 -18.99 13.45
C GLU A 200 -0.21 -19.36 12.91
N PRO A 201 0.84 -19.42 13.77
CA PRO A 201 2.19 -19.75 13.32
C PRO A 201 2.25 -21.03 12.48
N GLY A 202 2.98 -20.98 11.37
CA GLY A 202 3.06 -22.06 10.40
C GLY A 202 1.97 -22.04 9.31
N ARG A 203 0.92 -21.22 9.47
CA ARG A 203 -0.22 -21.17 8.54
C ARG A 203 -0.52 -19.76 8.04
N PHE A 204 -0.72 -18.83 8.97
CA PHE A 204 -1.03 -17.44 8.67
C PHE A 204 -0.44 -16.53 9.74
N THR A 205 0.36 -15.57 9.33
CA THR A 205 0.93 -14.60 10.27
C THR A 205 0.16 -13.29 10.22
N ALA A 206 -0.50 -12.95 11.33
CA ALA A 206 -1.05 -11.62 11.56
C ALA A 206 -0.01 -10.75 12.25
N MET A 207 0.58 -9.79 11.55
CA MET A 207 1.53 -8.83 12.11
C MET A 207 0.80 -7.65 12.75
N THR A 208 1.44 -6.99 13.71
CA THR A 208 0.94 -5.76 14.31
C THR A 208 1.68 -4.57 13.73
N GLY A 209 0.96 -3.49 13.44
CA GLY A 209 1.54 -2.27 12.89
C GLY A 209 0.59 -1.08 13.00
N PHE A 210 1.06 0.06 12.55
CA PHE A 210 0.25 1.27 12.30
C PHE A 210 0.94 2.13 11.25
N GLU A 211 0.23 3.04 10.63
CA GLU A 211 0.83 4.05 9.76
C GLU A 211 0.99 5.38 10.48
N TRP A 212 2.20 5.92 10.47
CA TRP A 212 2.53 7.29 10.86
C TRP A 212 2.44 8.19 9.62
N THR A 213 1.58 9.22 9.68
CA THR A 213 1.07 9.92 8.50
C THR A 213 1.56 11.37 8.43
N SER A 214 2.86 11.58 8.56
CA SER A 214 3.43 12.92 8.41
C SER A 214 3.23 13.46 7.00
N THR A 215 2.60 14.64 6.91
CA THR A 215 2.22 15.25 5.62
C THR A 215 2.54 16.76 5.64
N PRO A 216 3.81 17.15 5.84
CA PRO A 216 4.20 18.57 5.94
C PRO A 216 3.81 19.33 4.67
N LYS A 217 2.97 20.35 4.81
CA LYS A 217 2.46 21.19 3.70
C LYS A 217 1.74 20.42 2.59
N GLY A 218 1.27 19.20 2.86
CA GLY A 218 0.63 18.33 1.89
C GLY A 218 1.56 17.33 1.21
N ASP A 219 2.85 17.33 1.52
CA ASP A 219 3.88 16.45 0.95
C ASP A 219 3.98 15.15 1.76
N ASN A 220 4.03 14.01 1.08
CA ASN A 220 4.02 12.71 1.75
C ASN A 220 5.35 12.38 2.44
N LEU A 221 5.30 12.09 3.74
CA LEU A 221 6.42 11.52 4.51
C LEU A 221 6.00 10.32 5.35
N HIS A 222 4.99 9.59 4.92
CA HIS A 222 4.39 8.48 5.66
C HIS A 222 5.35 7.30 5.87
N ARG A 223 5.18 6.57 6.98
CA ARG A 223 5.86 5.31 7.29
C ARG A 223 4.86 4.31 7.83
N VAL A 224 4.95 3.10 7.32
CA VAL A 224 4.27 1.95 7.92
C VAL A 224 5.17 1.37 9.00
N VAL A 225 4.75 1.49 10.26
CA VAL A 225 5.46 0.87 11.39
C VAL A 225 5.01 -0.57 11.54
N LEU A 226 5.96 -1.50 11.50
CA LEU A 226 5.74 -2.93 11.66
C LEU A 226 6.49 -3.45 12.90
N PHE A 227 5.80 -4.26 13.71
CA PHE A 227 6.36 -4.89 14.89
C PHE A 227 6.57 -6.40 14.68
N ALA A 228 7.69 -6.92 15.17
CA ALA A 228 7.92 -8.36 15.25
C ALA A 228 7.09 -9.05 16.35
N ASP A 229 6.45 -8.26 17.20
CA ASP A 229 5.90 -8.67 18.48
C ASP A 229 4.37 -8.66 18.45
N GLY A 230 3.77 -9.41 19.39
CA GLY A 230 2.34 -9.44 19.59
C GLY A 230 1.83 -8.39 20.57
N ALA A 231 0.57 -8.56 20.97
CA ALA A 231 -0.13 -7.66 21.90
C ALA A 231 0.54 -7.57 23.27
N ASP A 232 1.27 -8.61 23.70
CA ASP A 232 2.03 -8.62 24.96
C ASP A 232 2.99 -7.43 25.08
N LYS A 233 3.57 -6.97 23.97
CA LYS A 233 4.46 -5.82 23.92
C LYS A 233 3.81 -4.59 23.29
N THR A 234 3.12 -4.75 22.18
CA THR A 234 2.58 -3.62 21.42
C THR A 234 1.42 -2.90 22.13
N SER A 235 0.69 -3.56 23.03
CA SER A 235 -0.32 -2.91 23.88
C SER A 235 0.26 -1.95 24.94
N GLN A 236 1.57 -2.03 25.20
CA GLN A 236 2.22 -1.20 26.19
C GLN A 236 2.53 0.23 25.72
N ILE A 237 2.33 0.50 24.42
CA ILE A 237 2.52 1.82 23.83
C ILE A 237 1.20 2.33 23.23
N MET A 238 1.19 3.62 22.88
CA MET A 238 0.21 4.22 21.97
C MET A 238 0.90 4.43 20.62
N PRO A 239 0.21 4.31 19.48
CA PRO A 239 0.78 4.68 18.18
C PRO A 239 1.25 6.13 18.20
N PHE A 240 2.44 6.38 17.63
CA PHE A 240 2.99 7.72 17.47
C PHE A 240 2.34 8.42 16.27
N THR A 241 1.96 9.67 16.44
CA THR A 241 1.21 10.45 15.43
C THR A 241 2.01 11.66 14.96
N PHE A 242 1.69 12.20 13.78
CA PHE A 242 2.30 13.43 13.32
C PHE A 242 1.88 14.65 14.17
N PHE A 243 0.80 14.57 14.94
CA PHE A 243 0.43 15.62 15.90
C PHE A 243 1.47 15.79 17.01
N GLU A 244 2.28 14.76 17.27
CA GLU A 244 3.40 14.80 18.21
C GLU A 244 4.65 15.33 17.52
N SER A 245 4.93 14.87 16.29
CA SER A 245 6.01 15.40 15.45
C SER A 245 5.86 14.94 14.00
N GLU A 246 6.13 15.83 13.04
CA GLU A 246 6.25 15.51 11.60
C GLU A 246 7.66 15.06 11.20
N ASP A 247 8.64 15.10 12.12
CA ASP A 247 10.04 14.74 11.87
C ASP A 247 10.28 13.23 12.00
N PRO A 248 10.72 12.53 10.93
CA PRO A 248 11.04 11.10 11.01
C PRO A 248 12.03 10.72 12.11
N GLU A 249 12.95 11.63 12.49
CA GLU A 249 13.90 11.36 13.57
C GLU A 249 13.19 11.17 14.93
N ASP A 250 12.05 11.82 15.14
CA ASP A 250 11.28 11.67 16.38
C ASP A 250 10.49 10.36 16.36
N LEU A 251 9.99 9.91 15.20
CA LEU A 251 9.47 8.55 15.05
C LEU A 251 10.53 7.50 15.37
N TRP A 252 11.77 7.66 14.91
CA TRP A 252 12.85 6.72 15.22
C TRP A 252 13.19 6.70 16.72
N LYS A 253 13.14 7.85 17.41
CA LYS A 253 13.29 7.92 18.86
C LYS A 253 12.16 7.19 19.58
N PHE A 254 10.92 7.33 19.11
CA PHE A 254 9.78 6.58 19.63
C PHE A 254 9.99 5.07 19.49
N LEU A 255 10.44 4.58 18.32
CA LEU A 255 10.73 3.17 18.09
C LEU A 255 11.86 2.67 18.98
N ALA A 256 12.91 3.47 19.19
CA ALA A 256 13.99 3.13 20.11
C ALA A 256 13.49 3.02 21.56
N ALA A 257 12.58 3.91 21.98
CA ALA A 257 11.95 3.86 23.29
C ALA A 257 11.05 2.63 23.46
N TYR A 258 10.33 2.23 22.40
CA TYR A 258 9.58 0.98 22.38
C TYR A 258 10.46 -0.24 22.60
N GLU A 259 11.56 -0.36 21.84
CA GLU A 259 12.52 -1.47 21.99
C GLU A 259 13.14 -1.49 23.39
N ALA A 260 13.53 -0.31 23.92
CA ALA A 260 14.11 -0.20 25.25
C ALA A 260 13.14 -0.58 26.38
N LYS A 261 11.85 -0.21 26.22
CA LYS A 261 10.81 -0.47 27.21
C LYS A 261 10.34 -1.92 27.23
N THR A 262 10.19 -2.53 26.04
CA THR A 262 9.48 -3.81 25.91
C THR A 262 10.40 -4.99 25.56
N GLY A 263 11.64 -4.71 25.12
CA GLY A 263 12.50 -5.70 24.48
C GLY A 263 11.93 -6.18 23.13
N GLY A 264 11.01 -5.41 22.54
CA GLY A 264 10.43 -5.68 21.23
C GLY A 264 11.35 -5.26 20.09
N ARG A 265 10.85 -5.41 18.83
CA ARG A 265 11.56 -5.00 17.62
C ARG A 265 10.59 -4.38 16.63
N ALA A 266 11.05 -3.31 15.94
CA ALA A 266 10.25 -2.60 14.96
C ALA A 266 11.07 -2.20 13.73
N ILE A 267 10.36 -1.93 12.62
CA ILE A 267 10.85 -1.21 11.43
C ILE A 267 9.79 -0.23 10.97
N ALA A 268 10.19 0.75 10.17
CA ALA A 268 9.28 1.80 9.65
C ALA A 268 9.54 2.06 8.16
N PRO A 269 9.21 1.11 7.25
CA PRO A 269 9.30 1.35 5.82
C PRO A 269 8.57 2.60 5.37
N ALA A 270 9.25 3.41 4.54
CA ALA A 270 8.64 4.56 3.90
C ALA A 270 7.92 4.14 2.60
N HIS A 271 6.95 4.96 2.18
CA HIS A 271 6.19 4.75 0.95
C HIS A 271 5.82 6.06 0.25
N ASN A 272 5.37 5.95 -1.01
CA ASN A 272 4.90 7.07 -1.82
C ASN A 272 5.85 8.27 -1.86
N GLY A 273 7.13 8.02 -2.11
CA GLY A 273 8.08 9.08 -2.43
C GLY A 273 7.65 9.91 -3.63
N ASN A 274 6.96 9.27 -4.59
CA ASN A 274 6.42 9.90 -5.80
C ASN A 274 5.43 11.05 -5.53
N VAL A 275 4.85 11.18 -4.36
CA VAL A 275 3.95 12.28 -3.96
C VAL A 275 4.50 13.08 -2.75
N SER A 276 5.83 13.02 -2.53
CA SER A 276 6.52 13.70 -1.43
C SER A 276 7.06 15.10 -1.78
N ASN A 277 6.93 15.52 -3.01
CA ASN A 277 7.56 16.75 -3.52
C ASN A 277 9.04 16.88 -3.12
N GLY A 278 9.77 15.76 -3.26
CA GLY A 278 11.22 15.68 -3.05
C GLY A 278 11.66 15.49 -1.60
N LEU A 279 10.75 15.30 -0.64
CA LEU A 279 11.12 15.17 0.77
C LEU A 279 11.59 13.76 1.16
N MET A 280 11.19 12.70 0.45
CA MET A 280 11.36 11.31 0.90
C MET A 280 12.83 10.91 1.05
N PHE A 281 13.67 11.24 0.08
CA PHE A 281 15.09 10.85 0.03
C PHE A 281 16.04 12.04 -0.02
N LEU A 282 15.71 13.13 0.70
CA LEU A 282 16.58 14.29 0.76
C LEU A 282 18.00 13.95 1.23
N ASP A 283 18.97 14.69 0.71
CA ASP A 283 20.36 14.72 1.17
C ASP A 283 20.57 15.63 2.40
N LYS A 284 19.49 15.97 3.08
CA LYS A 284 19.41 16.77 4.30
C LYS A 284 18.44 16.16 5.28
N THR A 285 18.57 16.50 6.55
CA THR A 285 17.58 16.16 7.59
C THR A 285 16.27 16.90 7.36
N PHE A 286 15.21 16.51 8.05
CA PHE A 286 13.93 17.24 8.02
C PHE A 286 14.08 18.73 8.40
N LYS A 287 15.06 19.05 9.23
CA LYS A 287 15.38 20.44 9.65
C LYS A 287 16.30 21.18 8.67
N GLY A 288 16.67 20.54 7.55
CA GLY A 288 17.51 21.15 6.51
C GLY A 288 19.02 21.05 6.76
N GLU A 289 19.45 20.36 7.82
CA GLU A 289 20.86 20.15 8.14
C GLU A 289 21.49 19.06 7.24
N PRO A 290 22.79 19.11 6.96
CA PRO A 290 23.49 18.05 6.23
C PRO A 290 23.36 16.70 6.93
N LEU A 291 23.24 15.62 6.16
CA LEU A 291 23.26 14.28 6.70
C LEU A 291 24.61 13.96 7.33
N THR A 292 24.57 13.25 8.44
CA THR A 292 25.77 12.78 9.17
C THR A 292 25.82 11.26 9.14
N ARG A 293 26.98 10.69 9.48
CA ARG A 293 27.12 9.24 9.68
C ARG A 293 26.11 8.72 10.71
N ALA A 294 25.97 9.40 11.85
CA ALA A 294 25.04 9.01 12.88
C ALA A 294 23.58 8.99 12.40
N TYR A 295 23.17 9.99 11.62
CA TYR A 295 21.85 10.01 10.98
C TYR A 295 21.69 8.81 10.04
N ALA A 296 22.67 8.53 9.19
CA ALA A 296 22.62 7.43 8.23
C ALA A 296 22.51 6.06 8.92
N GLU A 297 23.25 5.84 10.01
CA GLU A 297 23.17 4.63 10.83
C GLU A 297 21.79 4.44 11.48
N VAL A 298 21.19 5.52 11.99
CA VAL A 298 19.86 5.48 12.58
C VAL A 298 18.79 5.25 11.52
N ARG A 299 18.85 5.97 10.38
CA ARG A 299 17.87 5.83 9.31
C ARG A 299 17.81 4.41 8.77
N ILE A 300 18.95 3.83 8.36
CA ILE A 300 18.95 2.49 7.76
C ILE A 300 18.58 1.39 8.77
N ARG A 301 18.75 1.63 10.07
CA ARG A 301 18.28 0.73 11.11
C ARG A 301 16.75 0.63 11.14
N TRP A 302 16.05 1.76 11.04
CA TRP A 302 14.59 1.84 11.17
C TRP A 302 13.87 1.75 9.84
N GLU A 303 14.48 2.23 8.75
CA GLU A 303 13.92 2.25 7.40
C GLU A 303 14.76 1.34 6.45
N PRO A 304 14.88 0.02 6.71
CA PRO A 304 15.68 -0.86 5.86
C PRO A 304 14.99 -1.19 4.53
N LEU A 305 13.69 -0.93 4.42
CA LEU A 305 12.84 -1.24 3.28
C LEU A 305 12.16 0.01 2.74
N TYR A 306 11.75 -0.06 1.48
CA TYR A 306 10.92 0.95 0.83
C TYR A 306 9.82 0.29 0.00
N GLU A 307 8.58 0.73 0.18
CA GLU A 307 7.44 0.32 -0.62
C GLU A 307 7.45 1.08 -1.94
N VAL A 308 7.83 0.37 -3.02
CA VAL A 308 8.05 0.97 -4.34
C VAL A 308 6.76 1.07 -5.16
N THR A 309 5.73 0.30 -4.83
CA THR A 309 4.46 0.31 -5.57
C THR A 309 3.28 0.04 -4.67
N GLN A 310 2.21 0.76 -4.91
CA GLN A 310 0.89 0.61 -4.30
C GLN A 310 -0.15 1.38 -5.13
N MET A 311 -1.42 1.42 -4.72
CA MET A 311 -2.50 2.05 -5.49
C MET A 311 -2.29 3.52 -5.86
N LYS A 312 -1.43 4.26 -5.14
CA LYS A 312 -1.07 5.67 -5.43
C LYS A 312 0.18 5.80 -6.31
N GLY A 313 0.43 4.82 -7.18
CA GLY A 313 1.46 4.89 -8.22
C GLY A 313 2.78 4.21 -7.89
N ASP A 314 3.62 4.11 -8.91
CA ASP A 314 4.98 3.56 -8.82
C ASP A 314 5.96 4.58 -8.23
N GLY A 315 6.84 4.11 -7.37
CA GLY A 315 7.94 4.88 -6.77
C GLY A 315 9.32 4.29 -7.08
N GLU A 316 9.44 3.35 -8.04
CA GLU A 316 10.73 2.74 -8.38
C GLU A 316 11.54 3.62 -9.32
N ALA A 317 10.98 4.01 -10.47
CA ALA A 317 11.64 4.73 -11.54
C ALA A 317 10.77 5.85 -12.09
N HIS A 318 11.38 6.78 -12.83
CA HIS A 318 10.67 7.84 -13.54
C HIS A 318 11.35 8.09 -14.89
N PRO A 319 10.61 8.36 -15.99
CA PRO A 319 11.17 8.56 -17.34
C PRO A 319 12.27 9.64 -17.40
N TYR A 320 12.08 10.73 -16.66
CA TYR A 320 13.09 11.80 -16.57
C TYR A 320 14.41 11.33 -15.96
N LEU A 321 14.38 10.37 -15.02
CA LEU A 321 15.55 9.85 -14.30
C LEU A 321 16.15 8.59 -14.93
N SER A 322 15.36 7.89 -15.75
CA SER A 322 15.71 6.64 -16.39
C SER A 322 15.22 6.63 -17.85
N PRO A 323 15.71 7.55 -18.71
CA PRO A 323 15.17 7.75 -20.07
C PRO A 323 15.41 6.58 -21.02
N GLU A 324 16.33 5.66 -20.69
CA GLU A 324 16.61 4.45 -21.46
C GLU A 324 15.75 3.24 -21.05
N ASP A 325 14.89 3.40 -20.04
CA ASP A 325 14.01 2.34 -19.56
C ASP A 325 12.59 2.55 -20.13
N GLU A 326 12.16 1.67 -21.02
CA GLU A 326 10.86 1.72 -21.68
C GLU A 326 9.68 1.49 -20.72
N PHE A 327 9.92 1.06 -19.47
CA PHE A 327 8.92 0.86 -18.45
C PHE A 327 8.93 1.94 -17.34
N ALA A 328 9.81 2.93 -17.44
CA ALA A 328 9.93 3.96 -16.40
C ALA A 328 8.71 4.89 -16.29
N ASP A 329 7.84 4.91 -17.31
CA ASP A 329 6.59 5.68 -17.33
C ASP A 329 5.36 4.87 -16.89
N TYR A 330 5.57 3.63 -16.40
CA TYR A 330 4.49 2.77 -15.99
C TYR A 330 3.86 3.26 -14.68
N GLU A 331 2.56 3.53 -14.73
CA GLU A 331 1.69 3.84 -13.57
C GLU A 331 2.23 4.94 -12.63
N THR A 332 2.78 6.00 -13.19
CA THR A 332 3.29 7.14 -12.42
C THR A 332 2.16 8.02 -11.86
N TRP A 333 2.36 8.54 -10.65
CA TRP A 333 1.60 9.64 -10.06
C TRP A 333 2.59 10.79 -9.79
N ASP A 334 2.83 11.61 -10.79
CA ASP A 334 3.94 12.57 -10.81
C ASP A 334 3.51 14.03 -11.03
N VAL A 335 2.22 14.34 -10.82
CA VAL A 335 1.69 15.68 -11.10
C VAL A 335 1.70 16.63 -9.90
N ALA A 336 1.56 16.10 -8.68
CA ALA A 336 1.38 16.88 -7.48
C ALA A 336 1.89 16.16 -6.22
N ASN A 337 1.87 16.88 -5.09
CA ASN A 337 1.99 16.27 -3.76
C ASN A 337 0.73 15.46 -3.40
N LEU A 338 0.79 14.72 -2.27
CA LEU A 338 -0.31 13.87 -1.80
C LEU A 338 -1.62 14.64 -1.61
N ALA A 339 -1.57 15.87 -1.13
CA ALA A 339 -2.77 16.69 -0.92
C ALA A 339 -3.36 17.31 -2.19
N GLY A 340 -2.73 17.13 -3.37
CA GLY A 340 -3.14 17.80 -4.62
C GLY A 340 -3.09 19.32 -4.54
N SER A 341 -2.27 19.87 -3.64
CA SER A 341 -2.21 21.31 -3.32
C SER A 341 -1.02 22.04 -3.93
N ALA A 342 0.02 21.32 -4.34
CA ALA A 342 1.22 21.86 -4.93
C ALA A 342 1.67 21.00 -6.12
N PRO A 343 1.97 21.61 -7.29
CA PRO A 343 2.50 20.88 -8.42
C PRO A 343 3.90 20.35 -8.14
N LYS A 344 4.27 19.30 -8.86
CA LYS A 344 5.61 18.75 -8.83
C LYS A 344 6.56 19.58 -9.70
N GLU A 345 7.80 19.71 -9.23
CA GLU A 345 8.91 20.29 -9.99
C GLU A 345 9.92 19.18 -10.34
N GLU A 346 10.53 19.28 -11.51
CA GLU A 346 11.51 18.33 -12.02
C GLU A 346 12.70 18.11 -11.08
N SER A 347 13.12 19.18 -10.38
CA SER A 347 14.20 19.12 -9.38
C SER A 347 13.91 18.22 -8.17
N MET A 348 12.63 17.93 -7.89
CA MET A 348 12.16 17.10 -6.79
C MET A 348 12.32 15.61 -7.09
N LEU A 349 12.15 15.20 -8.36
CA LEU A 349 12.07 13.81 -8.80
C LEU A 349 13.25 12.95 -8.33
N LYS A 350 14.46 13.48 -8.33
CA LYS A 350 15.67 12.73 -7.89
C LYS A 350 15.64 12.31 -6.41
N TYR A 351 14.78 12.92 -5.61
CA TYR A 351 14.61 12.61 -4.19
C TYR A 351 13.33 11.81 -3.87
N GLU A 352 12.66 11.29 -4.91
CA GLU A 352 11.36 10.64 -4.78
C GLU A 352 11.37 9.16 -5.14
N TYR A 353 12.22 8.75 -6.09
CA TYR A 353 12.21 7.42 -6.66
C TYR A 353 13.35 6.53 -6.15
N ALA A 354 13.03 5.25 -5.96
CA ALA A 354 13.94 4.28 -5.34
C ALA A 354 15.28 4.16 -6.08
N ARG A 355 15.29 4.08 -7.42
CA ARG A 355 16.55 3.97 -8.18
C ARG A 355 17.47 5.18 -7.98
N SER A 356 16.89 6.37 -7.87
CA SER A 356 17.66 7.58 -7.56
C SER A 356 18.14 7.58 -6.12
N ALA A 357 17.32 7.14 -5.19
CA ALA A 357 17.69 7.01 -3.78
C ALA A 357 18.84 6.01 -3.59
N LEU A 358 18.82 4.86 -4.31
CA LEU A 358 19.93 3.89 -4.27
C LEU A 358 21.24 4.50 -4.79
N LYS A 359 21.19 5.27 -5.91
CA LYS A 359 22.37 5.98 -6.44
C LYS A 359 22.89 7.02 -5.43
N LEU A 360 22.00 7.82 -4.85
CA LEU A 360 22.35 8.79 -3.82
C LEU A 360 22.92 8.10 -2.57
N GLY A 361 22.36 6.96 -2.19
CA GLY A 361 22.83 6.15 -1.07
C GLY A 361 24.26 5.64 -1.26
N LEU A 362 24.65 5.24 -2.48
CA LEU A 362 26.04 4.85 -2.79
C LEU A 362 26.99 6.04 -2.61
N LYS A 363 26.62 7.22 -3.11
CA LYS A 363 27.40 8.45 -2.94
C LYS A 363 27.57 8.80 -1.46
N LEU A 364 26.46 8.84 -0.72
CA LEU A 364 26.50 9.14 0.72
C LEU A 364 27.27 8.07 1.51
N GLY A 365 27.20 6.82 1.07
CA GLY A 365 27.98 5.72 1.66
C GLY A 365 29.49 5.96 1.57
N GLU A 366 29.98 6.51 0.44
CA GLU A 366 31.38 6.90 0.26
C GLU A 366 31.73 8.12 1.14
N GLU A 367 30.85 9.12 1.18
CA GLU A 367 31.09 10.38 1.90
C GLU A 367 30.99 10.21 3.43
N LEU A 368 30.00 9.44 3.92
CA LEU A 368 29.69 9.29 5.36
C LEU A 368 30.21 7.99 5.98
N GLY A 369 30.64 7.04 5.13
CA GLY A 369 31.02 5.69 5.54
C GLY A 369 29.84 4.77 5.87
N VAL A 370 28.60 5.23 5.66
CA VAL A 370 27.36 4.47 5.82
C VAL A 370 26.34 4.92 4.78
N ASN A 371 25.73 3.96 4.07
CA ASN A 371 24.69 4.21 3.09
C ASN A 371 23.31 4.26 3.78
N PRO A 372 22.64 5.45 3.89
CA PRO A 372 21.32 5.58 4.51
C PRO A 372 20.19 4.99 3.68
N PHE A 373 20.42 4.71 2.37
CA PHE A 373 19.44 4.24 1.41
C PHE A 373 19.80 2.86 0.83
N LYS A 374 20.43 1.99 1.61
CA LYS A 374 20.63 0.59 1.24
C LYS A 374 19.33 -0.18 1.46
N LEU A 375 18.33 0.10 0.62
CA LEU A 375 16.95 -0.33 0.78
C LEU A 375 16.69 -1.70 0.14
N GLY A 376 15.87 -2.54 0.79
CA GLY A 376 15.10 -3.58 0.12
C GLY A 376 13.80 -2.98 -0.42
N MET A 377 13.27 -3.52 -1.51
CA MET A 377 12.08 -3.02 -2.18
C MET A 377 10.95 -4.04 -2.13
N PHE A 378 9.72 -3.57 -1.94
CA PHE A 378 8.53 -4.41 -1.91
C PHE A 378 7.32 -3.63 -2.42
N GLY A 379 6.21 -4.34 -2.69
CA GLY A 379 4.91 -3.76 -2.97
C GLY A 379 3.93 -3.99 -1.82
N ALA A 380 2.91 -3.16 -1.73
CA ALA A 380 1.78 -3.31 -0.82
C ALA A 380 0.51 -2.73 -1.44
N SER A 381 -0.65 -2.89 -0.80
CA SER A 381 -1.88 -2.38 -1.39
C SER A 381 -2.19 -0.93 -1.04
N ASP A 382 -1.97 -0.52 0.17
CA ASP A 382 -2.50 0.73 0.73
C ASP A 382 -4.03 0.84 0.53
N THR A 383 -4.70 -0.31 0.62
CA THR A 383 -6.15 -0.36 0.48
C THR A 383 -6.84 0.34 1.66
N HIS A 384 -7.87 1.12 1.35
CA HIS A 384 -8.74 1.76 2.34
C HIS A 384 -10.15 1.17 2.30
N THR A 385 -10.30 -0.01 1.67
CA THR A 385 -11.57 -0.76 1.62
C THR A 385 -11.61 -1.96 2.55
N ALA A 386 -10.49 -2.28 3.22
CA ALA A 386 -10.23 -3.53 3.93
C ALA A 386 -10.22 -4.78 3.00
N LEU A 387 -9.87 -4.59 1.72
CA LEU A 387 -9.88 -5.62 0.68
C LEU A 387 -8.61 -5.48 -0.17
N ALA A 388 -7.54 -6.20 0.16
CA ALA A 388 -6.29 -6.20 -0.60
C ALA A 388 -6.43 -7.06 -1.86
N THR A 389 -6.76 -6.45 -2.99
CA THR A 389 -6.87 -7.11 -4.29
C THR A 389 -5.82 -6.56 -5.24
N THR A 390 -4.98 -7.42 -5.80
CA THR A 390 -3.84 -7.04 -6.65
C THR A 390 -4.04 -7.39 -8.13
N ARG A 391 -5.19 -7.96 -8.49
CA ARG A 391 -5.51 -8.34 -9.89
C ARG A 391 -6.44 -7.32 -10.51
N GLU A 392 -6.17 -6.93 -11.76
CA GLU A 392 -6.99 -6.01 -12.53
C GLU A 392 -8.47 -6.43 -12.59
N GLU A 393 -8.75 -7.71 -12.85
CA GLU A 393 -10.09 -8.23 -12.97
C GLU A 393 -10.82 -8.36 -11.62
N ASN A 394 -10.12 -8.22 -10.50
CA ASN A 394 -10.67 -8.29 -9.15
C ASN A 394 -10.29 -7.05 -8.32
N TYR A 395 -10.09 -5.90 -8.98
CA TYR A 395 -9.65 -4.67 -8.35
C TYR A 395 -10.81 -3.96 -7.65
N PHE A 396 -10.75 -3.83 -6.33
CA PHE A 396 -11.79 -3.21 -5.51
C PHE A 396 -11.56 -1.72 -5.23
N GLY A 397 -10.49 -1.13 -5.75
CA GLY A 397 -10.21 0.29 -5.61
C GLY A 397 -9.61 0.66 -4.25
N LYS A 398 -9.15 1.91 -4.14
CA LYS A 398 -8.51 2.42 -2.94
C LYS A 398 -9.50 2.74 -1.82
N TYR A 399 -10.63 3.37 -2.15
CA TYR A 399 -11.65 3.81 -1.19
C TYR A 399 -13.01 3.17 -1.46
N GLN A 400 -13.91 3.20 -0.50
CA GLN A 400 -15.27 2.68 -0.65
C GLN A 400 -15.98 3.24 -1.89
N HIS A 401 -15.83 4.52 -2.19
CA HIS A 401 -16.47 5.14 -3.35
C HIS A 401 -15.82 4.77 -4.69
N THR A 402 -14.62 4.18 -4.69
CA THR A 402 -13.93 3.67 -5.87
C THR A 402 -14.11 2.15 -6.07
N GLU A 403 -14.87 1.48 -5.19
CA GLU A 403 -15.26 0.08 -5.39
C GLU A 403 -16.00 -0.13 -6.71
N PRO A 404 -16.04 -1.36 -7.27
CA PRO A 404 -16.63 -1.63 -8.57
C PRO A 404 -18.03 -1.05 -8.74
N SER A 405 -18.18 -0.15 -9.67
CA SER A 405 -19.43 0.51 -10.04
C SER A 405 -19.34 1.07 -11.46
N PRO A 406 -20.48 1.30 -12.18
CA PRO A 406 -20.47 1.75 -13.56
C PRO A 406 -19.69 3.04 -13.82
N ASN A 407 -19.59 3.92 -12.84
CA ASN A 407 -19.02 5.26 -12.99
C ASN A 407 -17.75 5.48 -12.15
N ARG A 408 -17.14 4.41 -11.59
CA ARG A 408 -15.98 4.56 -10.71
C ARG A 408 -14.79 5.25 -11.37
N HIS A 409 -14.57 5.01 -12.64
CA HIS A 409 -13.42 5.51 -13.41
C HIS A 409 -13.28 7.05 -13.41
N ASN A 410 -14.37 7.79 -13.19
CA ASN A 410 -14.39 9.25 -13.17
C ASN A 410 -14.45 9.84 -11.75
N ARG A 411 -14.35 9.01 -10.69
CA ARG A 411 -14.35 9.50 -9.32
C ARG A 411 -12.97 10.01 -8.93
N GLU A 412 -12.95 11.03 -8.10
CA GLU A 412 -11.71 11.61 -7.61
C GLU A 412 -11.14 10.77 -6.48
N VAL A 413 -9.86 10.45 -6.59
CA VAL A 413 -9.04 9.83 -5.53
C VAL A 413 -8.32 10.92 -4.76
N ILE A 414 -7.66 11.83 -5.49
CA ILE A 414 -7.08 13.05 -4.92
C ILE A 414 -7.85 14.24 -5.49
N PRO A 415 -8.72 14.87 -4.71
CA PRO A 415 -9.43 16.06 -5.14
C PRO A 415 -8.49 17.27 -5.19
N SER A 416 -8.68 18.15 -6.16
CA SER A 416 -7.97 19.41 -6.25
C SER A 416 -8.82 20.48 -6.94
N ASP A 417 -8.68 21.72 -6.51
CA ASP A 417 -9.29 22.89 -7.16
C ASP A 417 -8.67 23.10 -8.56
N ASP A 418 -7.38 22.78 -8.75
CA ASP A 418 -6.74 22.72 -10.06
C ASP A 418 -6.96 21.35 -10.70
N PRO A 419 -7.71 21.26 -11.82
CA PRO A 419 -7.96 20.01 -12.51
C PRO A 419 -6.69 19.28 -12.98
N LYS A 420 -5.55 19.97 -13.11
CA LYS A 420 -4.27 19.38 -13.53
C LYS A 420 -3.59 18.61 -12.40
N LEU A 421 -3.93 18.90 -11.15
CA LEU A 421 -3.37 18.26 -9.96
C LEU A 421 -4.28 17.15 -9.41
N ARG A 422 -5.45 16.98 -10.04
CA ARG A 422 -6.47 16.02 -9.63
C ARG A 422 -6.12 14.62 -10.12
N ILE A 423 -6.32 13.62 -9.27
CA ILE A 423 -6.17 12.20 -9.62
C ILE A 423 -7.54 11.51 -9.61
N LEU A 424 -7.84 10.79 -10.68
CA LEU A 424 -9.06 10.03 -10.84
C LEU A 424 -8.83 8.53 -10.58
N THR A 425 -9.90 7.79 -10.29
CA THR A 425 -9.85 6.34 -10.09
C THR A 425 -9.29 5.58 -11.30
N SER A 426 -9.46 6.09 -12.52
CA SER A 426 -8.84 5.51 -13.71
C SER A 426 -7.31 5.59 -13.73
N GLN A 427 -6.73 6.33 -12.81
CA GLN A 427 -5.28 6.48 -12.62
C GLN A 427 -4.78 5.70 -11.38
N GLU A 428 -5.68 5.03 -10.63
CA GLU A 428 -5.26 4.08 -9.60
C GLU A 428 -4.59 2.89 -10.28
N VAL A 429 -3.57 2.34 -9.63
CA VAL A 429 -2.83 1.20 -10.14
C VAL A 429 -3.21 -0.07 -9.39
N ALA A 430 -3.05 -1.21 -10.05
CA ALA A 430 -3.14 -2.50 -9.36
C ALA A 430 -2.00 -2.57 -8.35
N SER A 431 -2.33 -2.79 -7.10
CA SER A 431 -1.38 -2.76 -6.01
C SER A 431 -0.37 -3.91 -6.06
N GLY A 432 0.72 -3.78 -5.28
CA GLY A 432 1.68 -4.85 -5.05
C GLY A 432 1.37 -5.70 -3.82
N LEU A 433 2.21 -6.70 -3.61
CA LEU A 433 2.32 -7.48 -2.38
C LEU A 433 3.78 -7.50 -1.95
N MET A 434 4.00 -7.70 -0.65
CA MET A 434 5.32 -8.03 -0.14
C MET A 434 5.57 -9.53 -0.30
N ALA A 435 6.75 -9.89 -0.79
CA ALA A 435 7.23 -11.26 -0.83
C ALA A 435 8.51 -11.37 0.01
N VAL A 436 8.56 -12.35 0.91
CA VAL A 436 9.74 -12.58 1.76
C VAL A 436 10.19 -14.03 1.68
N TRP A 437 11.50 -14.24 1.65
CA TRP A 437 12.09 -15.56 1.83
C TRP A 437 12.27 -15.81 3.33
N ALA A 438 11.39 -16.61 3.91
CA ALA A 438 11.42 -16.94 5.34
C ALA A 438 11.50 -18.45 5.55
N ARG A 439 12.06 -18.88 6.68
CA ARG A 439 12.17 -20.30 7.02
C ARG A 439 10.83 -20.87 7.45
N GLU A 440 10.07 -20.08 8.20
CA GLU A 440 8.77 -20.47 8.71
C GLU A 440 7.78 -19.30 8.59
N ASN A 441 6.52 -19.60 8.44
CA ASN A 441 5.46 -18.59 8.46
C ASN A 441 5.18 -18.18 9.92
N THR A 442 6.08 -17.37 10.48
CA THR A 442 5.95 -16.80 11.82
C THR A 442 6.29 -15.32 11.81
N ARG A 443 5.75 -14.54 12.77
CA ARG A 443 6.09 -13.11 12.90
C ARG A 443 7.60 -12.88 12.94
N ARG A 444 8.30 -13.73 13.72
CA ARG A 444 9.74 -13.62 13.89
C ARG A 444 10.49 -13.80 12.58
N ASP A 445 10.21 -14.89 11.87
CA ASP A 445 10.99 -15.25 10.67
C ASP A 445 10.68 -14.32 9.51
N ILE A 446 9.40 -13.91 9.34
CA ILE A 446 8.99 -12.90 8.37
C ILE A 446 9.66 -11.56 8.67
N PHE A 447 9.62 -11.09 9.91
CA PHE A 447 10.27 -9.85 10.31
C PHE A 447 11.79 -9.90 10.13
N ASP A 448 12.42 -11.02 10.46
CA ASP A 448 13.86 -11.21 10.27
C ASP A 448 14.24 -11.22 8.78
N ALA A 449 13.42 -11.83 7.91
CA ALA A 449 13.59 -11.77 6.45
C ALA A 449 13.47 -10.33 5.93
N MET A 450 12.46 -9.58 6.38
CA MET A 450 12.33 -8.15 6.06
C MET A 450 13.59 -7.36 6.48
N LYS A 451 14.10 -7.59 7.68
CA LYS A 451 15.32 -6.91 8.16
C LYS A 451 16.55 -7.27 7.33
N ARG A 452 16.65 -8.50 6.84
CA ARG A 452 17.74 -8.95 5.97
C ARG A 452 17.52 -8.56 4.50
N LYS A 453 16.29 -8.12 4.12
CA LYS A 453 15.89 -7.77 2.74
C LYS A 453 15.87 -9.00 1.83
N GLU A 454 15.36 -10.09 2.36
CA GLU A 454 15.21 -11.38 1.70
C GLU A 454 13.77 -11.66 1.28
#